data_e5a735d09fc40dc7311c6a970be18727
#
_entry.id   e5a735d09fc40dc7311c6a970be18727
#
_cell.length_a   1.000
_cell.length_b   1.000
_cell.length_c   1.000
_cell.angle_alpha   90.00
_cell.angle_beta   90.00
_cell.angle_gamma   90.00
#
_symmetry.space_group_name_H-M   'P 1'
#
loop_
_entity.id
_entity.type
_entity.pdbx_description
1 polymer ?
#
loop_
_entity_poly.entity_id
_entity_poly.type
_entity_poly.pdbx_seq_one_letter_code
_entity_poly.pdbx_strand_id
1 'polypeptide(L)'
;MRILIWHVHGSWTTAFVQGPHTYVVPVTPDRGPDGLGRARTFDWPDSVVELPPERLREADIDLVVLQRPHEYDLVRRWLGRTPPMVYLEHNAPDGDVPDTRHPVADLPAGIPLVHVTHFNRLMWDAGSADTAVIEHGIVDPGARWTGELPHAAVVVNEPVRRGRTTGTDLLPRFARAAPLDVFGMRTEGLAEHVGLPPERCRSHELVQRDLHFEMARRRLYLHPVRWTSLGLSLLEAMHLGMPVVALATTEVTEAVPPGAGVVSNRIDVLADAVRDFVADPLYARTVGEAARAAALARYGLTRFLDDWERLLKEVTR
;
A
#
# COMPACT_ATOMS: atom_id res chain seq x y z
N MET A 1 2.10 24.18 -6.44
CA MET A 1 3.51 23.76 -6.58
C MET A 1 3.66 22.77 -7.73
N ARG A 2 4.87 22.67 -8.29
CA ARG A 2 5.26 21.59 -9.20
C ARG A 2 6.17 20.61 -8.45
N ILE A 3 5.69 19.40 -8.24
CA ILE A 3 6.33 18.39 -7.39
C ILE A 3 6.89 17.29 -8.29
N LEU A 4 8.19 17.04 -8.22
CA LEU A 4 8.83 15.90 -8.87
C LEU A 4 8.67 14.67 -7.98
N ILE A 5 8.16 13.58 -8.53
CA ILE A 5 7.99 12.30 -7.85
C ILE A 5 8.12 11.13 -8.81
N TRP A 6 8.71 10.03 -8.38
CA TRP A 6 8.77 8.79 -9.17
C TRP A 6 7.54 7.92 -8.93
N HIS A 7 7.11 7.24 -9.97
CA HIS A 7 6.06 6.23 -9.85
C HIS A 7 6.64 4.93 -9.29
N VAL A 8 6.67 4.79 -7.97
CA VAL A 8 7.21 3.61 -7.26
C VAL A 8 6.07 2.73 -6.71
N HIS A 9 5.14 3.31 -5.97
CA HIS A 9 4.01 2.61 -5.36
C HIS A 9 2.68 3.11 -5.93
N GLY A 10 2.10 2.37 -6.87
CA GLY A 10 0.93 2.79 -7.64
C GLY A 10 -0.27 3.25 -6.80
N SER A 11 -0.76 2.43 -5.86
CA SER A 11 -1.91 2.79 -5.01
C SER A 11 -1.64 4.02 -4.15
N TRP A 12 -0.43 4.13 -3.56
CA TRP A 12 -0.08 5.31 -2.76
C TRP A 12 0.01 6.57 -3.63
N THR A 13 0.72 6.47 -4.74
CA THR A 13 0.88 7.62 -5.67
C THR A 13 -0.47 8.06 -6.20
N THR A 14 -1.40 7.13 -6.45
CA THR A 14 -2.77 7.44 -6.88
C THR A 14 -3.50 8.34 -5.90
N ALA A 15 -3.35 8.12 -4.59
CA ALA A 15 -3.92 9.02 -3.58
C ALA A 15 -3.20 10.37 -3.53
N PHE A 16 -1.86 10.37 -3.59
CA PHE A 16 -1.05 11.59 -3.48
C PHE A 16 -1.30 12.57 -4.62
N VAL A 17 -1.44 12.08 -5.85
CA VAL A 17 -1.64 12.93 -7.03
C VAL A 17 -3.06 13.51 -7.15
N GLN A 18 -3.99 13.17 -6.23
CA GLN A 18 -5.30 13.83 -6.14
C GLN A 18 -5.21 15.23 -5.49
N GLY A 19 -4.05 15.61 -4.98
CA GLY A 19 -3.83 16.93 -4.39
C GLY A 19 -3.84 18.08 -5.42
N PRO A 20 -3.84 19.35 -4.96
CA PRO A 20 -4.02 20.53 -5.81
C PRO A 20 -2.72 21.01 -6.46
N HIS A 21 -1.82 20.10 -6.83
CA HIS A 21 -0.50 20.41 -7.39
C HIS A 21 -0.34 19.89 -8.82
N THR A 22 0.70 20.34 -9.51
CA THR A 22 1.18 19.70 -10.72
C THR A 22 2.24 18.67 -10.32
N TYR A 23 2.03 17.42 -10.67
CA TYR A 23 2.95 16.33 -10.36
C TYR A 23 3.74 15.97 -11.60
N VAL A 24 5.05 16.11 -11.53
CA VAL A 24 5.95 15.74 -12.62
C VAL A 24 6.49 14.34 -12.35
N VAL A 25 6.25 13.41 -13.27
CA VAL A 25 6.77 12.04 -13.18
C VAL A 25 7.76 11.80 -14.31
N PRO A 26 8.98 11.33 -14.01
CA PRO A 26 9.97 11.01 -15.03
C PRO A 26 9.47 9.88 -15.93
N VAL A 27 9.73 10.02 -17.25
CA VAL A 27 9.44 8.98 -18.24
C VAL A 27 10.64 8.76 -19.13
N THR A 28 11.09 7.51 -19.26
CA THR A 28 12.13 7.09 -20.20
C THR A 28 11.54 6.26 -21.34
N PRO A 29 12.20 6.16 -22.49
CA PRO A 29 11.69 5.37 -23.63
C PRO A 29 11.42 3.90 -23.29
N ASP A 30 12.28 3.31 -22.45
CA ASP A 30 12.16 1.93 -21.96
C ASP A 30 11.18 1.76 -20.80
N ARG A 31 10.71 2.88 -20.22
CA ARG A 31 9.88 2.91 -19.00
C ARG A 31 10.47 2.04 -17.89
N GLY A 32 11.77 2.12 -17.71
CA GLY A 32 12.48 1.44 -16.62
C GLY A 32 12.13 1.98 -15.24
N PRO A 33 12.75 1.42 -14.17
CA PRO A 33 12.41 1.76 -12.77
C PRO A 33 12.51 3.25 -12.45
N ASP A 34 13.41 3.99 -13.11
CA ASP A 34 13.60 5.42 -12.87
C ASP A 34 12.80 6.32 -13.82
N GLY A 35 12.09 5.75 -14.77
CA GLY A 35 11.32 6.49 -15.77
C GLY A 35 10.04 5.78 -16.19
N LEU A 36 9.29 5.23 -15.24
CA LEU A 36 8.05 4.49 -15.52
C LEU A 36 6.92 5.40 -16.08
N GLY A 37 6.95 6.68 -15.73
CA GLY A 37 5.92 7.65 -16.14
C GLY A 37 4.59 7.45 -15.41
N ARG A 38 3.50 7.93 -16.02
CA ARG A 38 2.14 7.83 -15.49
C ARG A 38 1.71 6.37 -15.36
N ALA A 39 0.88 6.12 -14.36
CA ALA A 39 0.22 4.82 -14.23
C ALA A 39 -0.68 4.52 -15.44
N ARG A 40 -0.71 3.24 -15.82
CA ARG A 40 -1.57 2.74 -16.91
C ARG A 40 -2.77 1.94 -16.38
N THR A 41 -2.71 1.54 -15.11
CA THR A 41 -3.71 0.72 -14.43
C THR A 41 -4.48 1.46 -13.35
N PHE A 42 -4.14 2.76 -13.14
CA PHE A 42 -4.77 3.65 -12.17
C PHE A 42 -5.24 4.93 -12.87
N ASP A 43 -6.35 5.50 -12.41
CA ASP A 43 -6.88 6.76 -12.91
C ASP A 43 -6.18 7.94 -12.23
N TRP A 44 -5.18 8.50 -12.91
CA TRP A 44 -4.47 9.68 -12.44
C TRP A 44 -5.01 10.95 -13.13
N PRO A 45 -5.15 12.07 -12.42
CA PRO A 45 -5.65 13.33 -12.97
C PRO A 45 -4.69 13.95 -13.99
N ASP A 46 -5.16 14.86 -14.81
CA ASP A 46 -4.37 15.57 -15.84
C ASP A 46 -3.26 16.46 -15.25
N SER A 47 -3.35 16.78 -13.95
CA SER A 47 -2.28 17.45 -13.20
C SER A 47 -0.99 16.65 -13.11
N VAL A 48 -1.00 15.35 -13.43
CA VAL A 48 0.20 14.51 -13.53
C VAL A 48 0.78 14.62 -14.94
N VAL A 49 1.99 15.15 -15.05
CA VAL A 49 2.68 15.41 -16.32
C VAL A 49 3.91 14.53 -16.45
N GLU A 50 4.06 13.83 -17.57
CA GLU A 50 5.30 13.10 -17.90
C GLU A 50 6.35 14.03 -18.45
N LEU A 51 7.56 13.97 -17.93
CA LEU A 51 8.72 14.64 -18.53
C LEU A 51 9.90 13.68 -18.65
N PRO A 52 10.60 13.68 -19.80
CA PRO A 52 11.84 12.93 -19.91
C PRO A 52 12.96 13.61 -19.10
N PRO A 53 13.96 12.85 -18.60
CA PRO A 53 15.03 13.37 -17.75
C PRO A 53 15.75 14.61 -18.31
N GLU A 54 15.92 14.69 -19.61
CA GLU A 54 16.60 15.80 -20.31
C GLU A 54 15.84 17.13 -20.19
N ARG A 55 14.52 17.06 -20.02
CA ARG A 55 13.64 18.24 -19.89
C ARG A 55 13.48 18.70 -18.44
N LEU A 56 13.89 17.88 -17.46
CA LEU A 56 13.74 18.20 -16.05
C LEU A 56 14.61 19.39 -15.61
N ARG A 57 15.77 19.60 -16.24
CA ARG A 57 16.64 20.75 -15.96
C ARG A 57 15.94 22.09 -16.22
N GLU A 58 15.09 22.14 -17.24
CA GLU A 58 14.34 23.34 -17.65
C GLU A 58 13.00 23.47 -16.89
N ALA A 59 12.61 22.40 -16.19
CA ALA A 59 11.35 22.40 -15.45
C ALA A 59 11.49 23.19 -14.14
N ASP A 60 10.48 24.01 -13.87
CA ASP A 60 10.39 24.75 -12.62
C ASP A 60 9.83 23.86 -11.52
N ILE A 61 10.69 23.06 -10.90
CA ILE A 61 10.33 22.12 -9.82
C ILE A 61 10.51 22.83 -8.48
N ASP A 62 9.43 22.92 -7.72
CA ASP A 62 9.38 23.55 -6.39
C ASP A 62 9.86 22.60 -5.29
N LEU A 63 9.55 21.31 -5.41
CA LEU A 63 9.84 20.28 -4.39
C LEU A 63 10.02 18.90 -5.02
N VAL A 64 10.80 18.05 -4.38
CA VAL A 64 10.99 16.65 -4.77
C VAL A 64 10.58 15.71 -3.64
N VAL A 65 9.82 14.66 -3.99
CA VAL A 65 9.52 13.54 -3.09
C VAL A 65 10.37 12.34 -3.50
N LEU A 66 11.38 12.05 -2.69
CA LEU A 66 12.25 10.89 -2.85
C LEU A 66 11.58 9.66 -2.20
N GLN A 67 11.75 8.49 -2.80
CA GLN A 67 11.24 7.21 -2.29
C GLN A 67 12.30 6.11 -2.30
N ARG A 68 13.44 6.35 -2.98
CA ARG A 68 14.58 5.42 -3.09
C ARG A 68 15.89 6.19 -2.91
N PRO A 69 16.91 5.61 -2.25
CA PRO A 69 18.14 6.34 -1.91
C PRO A 69 18.84 6.98 -3.12
N HIS A 70 18.91 6.27 -4.25
CA HIS A 70 19.61 6.74 -5.45
C HIS A 70 18.89 7.92 -6.16
N GLU A 71 17.62 8.19 -5.83
CA GLU A 71 16.86 9.30 -6.43
C GLU A 71 17.47 10.66 -6.07
N TYR A 72 18.15 10.77 -4.92
CA TYR A 72 18.91 11.97 -4.57
C TYR A 72 19.97 12.32 -5.61
N ASP A 73 20.72 11.33 -6.09
CA ASP A 73 21.72 11.53 -7.14
C ASP A 73 21.08 11.79 -8.51
N LEU A 74 19.93 11.18 -8.79
CA LEU A 74 19.16 11.48 -10.00
C LEU A 74 18.68 12.93 -10.01
N VAL A 75 18.20 13.47 -8.90
CA VAL A 75 17.82 14.89 -8.77
C VAL A 75 19.00 15.79 -9.16
N ARG A 76 20.16 15.58 -8.56
CA ARG A 76 21.36 16.39 -8.85
C ARG A 76 21.77 16.33 -10.32
N ARG A 77 21.68 15.15 -10.92
CA ARG A 77 22.05 14.91 -12.32
C ARG A 77 21.05 15.53 -13.29
N TRP A 78 19.74 15.33 -13.03
CA TRP A 78 18.71 15.72 -13.99
C TRP A 78 18.29 17.19 -13.87
N LEU A 79 18.19 17.71 -12.65
CA LEU A 79 17.81 19.10 -12.46
C LEU A 79 19.03 20.05 -12.47
N GLY A 80 20.23 19.57 -12.10
CA GLY A 80 21.42 20.41 -11.95
C GLY A 80 21.35 21.40 -10.77
N ARG A 81 20.34 21.25 -9.92
CA ARG A 81 20.08 22.00 -8.68
C ARG A 81 19.42 21.10 -7.66
N THR A 82 19.35 21.55 -6.41
CA THR A 82 18.77 20.79 -5.30
C THR A 82 17.60 21.58 -4.70
N PRO A 83 16.36 21.44 -5.24
CA PRO A 83 15.19 22.04 -4.62
C PRO A 83 14.92 21.43 -3.23
N PRO A 84 14.01 22.00 -2.43
CA PRO A 84 13.52 21.36 -1.22
C PRO A 84 13.10 19.90 -1.48
N MET A 85 13.42 19.01 -0.53
CA MET A 85 13.16 17.56 -0.68
C MET A 85 12.50 16.98 0.56
N VAL A 86 11.71 15.95 0.35
CA VAL A 86 11.16 15.07 1.39
C VAL A 86 11.51 13.64 1.02
N TYR A 87 11.92 12.82 1.96
CA TYR A 87 12.06 11.39 1.74
C TYR A 87 10.84 10.65 2.31
N LEU A 88 10.19 9.86 1.48
CA LEU A 88 9.04 9.03 1.85
C LEU A 88 9.45 7.57 1.95
N GLU A 89 9.26 6.97 3.13
CA GLU A 89 9.54 5.55 3.36
C GLU A 89 8.25 4.74 3.45
N HIS A 90 8.09 3.86 2.47
CA HIS A 90 6.93 2.95 2.38
C HIS A 90 7.14 1.62 3.11
N ASN A 91 8.39 1.18 3.24
CA ASN A 91 8.69 -0.17 3.65
C ASN A 91 9.04 -0.24 5.13
N ALA A 92 8.65 -1.33 5.79
CA ALA A 92 9.28 -1.72 7.04
C ALA A 92 10.75 -2.07 6.77
N PRO A 93 11.66 -1.90 7.76
CA PRO A 93 13.06 -2.27 7.58
C PRO A 93 13.21 -3.74 7.20
N ASP A 94 14.20 -4.04 6.36
CA ASP A 94 14.54 -5.39 5.94
C ASP A 94 15.97 -5.71 6.43
N GLY A 95 16.14 -6.87 7.10
CA GLY A 95 17.41 -7.25 7.67
C GLY A 95 17.46 -7.04 9.19
N ASP A 96 18.51 -6.44 9.71
CA ASP A 96 18.88 -6.37 11.13
C ASP A 96 17.93 -5.53 12.01
N VAL A 97 16.66 -5.87 11.98
CA VAL A 97 15.62 -5.21 12.79
C VAL A 97 15.82 -5.53 14.29
N PRO A 98 15.81 -4.52 15.22
CA PRO A 98 15.45 -3.10 15.00
C PRO A 98 16.64 -2.17 14.71
N ASP A 99 17.83 -2.69 14.47
CA ASP A 99 19.06 -1.88 14.31
C ASP A 99 19.32 -1.42 12.87
N THR A 100 18.33 -1.59 11.97
CA THR A 100 18.45 -1.19 10.56
C THR A 100 18.47 0.33 10.41
N ARG A 101 19.63 0.87 9.99
CA ARG A 101 19.79 2.29 9.72
C ARG A 101 19.14 2.70 8.40
N HIS A 102 18.34 3.75 8.46
CA HIS A 102 17.67 4.27 7.27
C HIS A 102 18.66 5.05 6.38
N PRO A 103 18.63 4.87 5.05
CA PRO A 103 19.56 5.56 4.13
C PRO A 103 19.50 7.10 4.20
N VAL A 104 18.37 7.69 4.60
CA VAL A 104 18.23 9.15 4.77
C VAL A 104 19.20 9.69 5.82
N ALA A 105 19.61 8.89 6.80
CA ALA A 105 20.56 9.30 7.83
C ALA A 105 21.95 9.66 7.27
N ASP A 106 22.25 9.22 6.05
CA ASP A 106 23.51 9.47 5.33
C ASP A 106 23.34 10.53 4.21
N LEU A 107 22.13 11.04 4.02
CA LEU A 107 21.86 12.16 3.10
C LEU A 107 22.18 13.50 3.77
N PRO A 108 22.33 14.60 3.01
CA PRO A 108 22.52 15.93 3.58
C PRO A 108 21.42 16.29 4.58
N ALA A 109 21.80 17.00 5.65
CA ALA A 109 20.85 17.48 6.64
C ALA A 109 19.75 18.35 6.01
N GLY A 110 18.55 18.30 6.61
CA GLY A 110 17.40 19.10 6.17
C GLY A 110 16.45 18.38 5.20
N ILE A 111 16.65 17.08 4.95
CA ILE A 111 15.67 16.26 4.23
C ILE A 111 14.83 15.50 5.26
N PRO A 112 13.58 15.89 5.53
CA PRO A 112 12.73 15.18 6.49
C PRO A 112 12.35 13.81 5.94
N LEU A 113 12.31 12.82 6.85
CA LEU A 113 11.85 11.47 6.58
C LEU A 113 10.37 11.31 6.97
N VAL A 114 9.54 11.01 6.00
CA VAL A 114 8.12 10.72 6.22
C VAL A 114 7.89 9.22 6.19
N HIS A 115 7.40 8.68 7.28
CA HIS A 115 6.97 7.29 7.36
C HIS A 115 5.46 7.19 7.07
N VAL A 116 5.05 6.13 6.40
CA VAL A 116 3.63 5.87 6.11
C VAL A 116 2.88 5.22 7.28
N THR A 117 3.59 4.79 8.32
CA THR A 117 3.02 4.17 9.54
C THR A 117 3.83 4.53 10.78
N HIS A 118 3.18 4.46 11.95
CA HIS A 118 3.87 4.59 13.24
C HIS A 118 4.84 3.43 13.49
N PHE A 119 4.49 2.22 13.00
CA PHE A 119 5.36 1.05 13.05
C PHE A 119 6.69 1.31 12.32
N ASN A 120 6.66 1.86 11.08
CA ASN A 120 7.88 2.18 10.35
C ASN A 120 8.75 3.18 11.11
N ARG A 121 8.15 4.26 11.62
CA ARG A 121 8.86 5.26 12.43
C ARG A 121 9.53 4.65 13.65
N LEU A 122 8.87 3.68 14.30
CA LEU A 122 9.41 2.99 15.48
C LEU A 122 10.60 2.09 15.12
N MET A 123 10.56 1.45 13.95
CA MET A 123 11.48 0.36 13.60
C MET A 123 12.70 0.80 12.79
N TRP A 124 12.69 1.98 12.17
CA TRP A 124 13.83 2.51 11.45
C TRP A 124 14.73 3.38 12.33
N ASP A 125 16.05 3.12 12.33
CA ASP A 125 17.03 4.08 12.84
C ASP A 125 17.24 5.21 11.84
N ALA A 126 16.57 6.34 12.03
CA ALA A 126 16.67 7.51 11.18
C ALA A 126 17.89 8.42 11.51
N GLY A 127 18.72 8.04 12.48
CA GLY A 127 19.83 8.86 12.97
C GLY A 127 19.33 10.21 13.52
N SER A 128 19.87 11.32 12.96
CA SER A 128 19.48 12.68 13.35
C SER A 128 18.46 13.33 12.38
N ALA A 129 17.89 12.59 11.44
CA ALA A 129 16.92 13.14 10.51
C ALA A 129 15.60 13.49 11.22
N ASP A 130 14.99 14.62 10.85
CA ASP A 130 13.64 14.94 11.29
C ASP A 130 12.65 13.93 10.73
N THR A 131 11.80 13.36 11.58
CA THR A 131 10.85 12.34 11.18
C THR A 131 9.41 12.76 11.39
N ALA A 132 8.55 12.45 10.43
CA ALA A 132 7.10 12.62 10.52
C ALA A 132 6.39 11.31 10.17
N VAL A 133 5.12 11.18 10.55
CA VAL A 133 4.23 10.12 10.07
C VAL A 133 3.07 10.77 9.33
N ILE A 134 2.88 10.38 8.08
CA ILE A 134 1.67 10.69 7.32
C ILE A 134 1.07 9.34 6.89
N GLU A 135 0.05 8.93 7.61
CA GLU A 135 -0.62 7.66 7.36
C GLU A 135 -1.26 7.65 5.97
N HIS A 136 -1.43 6.47 5.40
CA HIS A 136 -2.04 6.29 4.09
C HIS A 136 -3.37 7.02 3.92
N GLY A 137 -3.66 7.43 2.68
CA GLY A 137 -4.98 7.85 2.23
C GLY A 137 -5.43 6.94 1.10
N ILE A 138 -6.72 6.64 1.06
CA ILE A 138 -7.32 5.82 0.02
C ILE A 138 -8.32 6.68 -0.77
N VAL A 139 -8.23 6.62 -2.08
CA VAL A 139 -9.31 7.08 -2.96
C VAL A 139 -10.48 6.13 -2.78
N ASP A 140 -11.54 6.58 -2.12
CA ASP A 140 -12.64 5.71 -1.71
C ASP A 140 -13.29 5.02 -2.91
N PRO A 141 -13.21 3.68 -3.02
CA PRO A 141 -13.87 2.93 -4.10
C PRO A 141 -15.40 2.86 -3.92
N GLY A 142 -15.93 3.31 -2.78
CA GLY A 142 -17.33 3.21 -2.38
C GLY A 142 -17.67 1.90 -1.65
N ALA A 143 -18.82 1.87 -1.00
CA ALA A 143 -19.36 0.68 -0.34
C ALA A 143 -19.86 -0.32 -1.40
N ARG A 144 -19.03 -1.25 -1.82
CA ARG A 144 -19.33 -2.17 -2.93
C ARG A 144 -19.47 -3.62 -2.49
N TRP A 145 -19.23 -3.93 -1.23
CA TRP A 145 -19.27 -5.29 -0.76
C TRP A 145 -20.67 -5.94 -0.92
N THR A 146 -20.71 -7.05 -1.64
CA THR A 146 -21.89 -7.91 -1.79
C THR A 146 -21.76 -9.22 -0.99
N GLY A 147 -20.52 -9.72 -0.87
CA GLY A 147 -20.22 -10.96 -0.14
C GLY A 147 -20.95 -12.20 -0.68
N GLU A 148 -21.37 -12.19 -1.94
CA GLU A 148 -22.18 -13.25 -2.54
C GLU A 148 -21.44 -14.58 -2.67
N LEU A 149 -20.10 -14.54 -2.84
CA LEU A 149 -19.26 -15.71 -2.96
C LEU A 149 -18.72 -16.10 -1.58
N PRO A 150 -18.92 -17.34 -1.10
CA PRO A 150 -18.42 -17.81 0.19
C PRO A 150 -16.91 -18.11 0.15
N HIS A 151 -16.12 -17.18 -0.37
CA HIS A 151 -14.68 -17.26 -0.56
C HIS A 151 -13.97 -16.15 0.22
N ALA A 152 -12.70 -16.34 0.52
CA ALA A 152 -11.84 -15.29 1.04
C ALA A 152 -11.04 -14.66 -0.12
N ALA A 153 -11.06 -13.32 -0.20
CA ALA A 153 -10.15 -12.57 -1.07
C ALA A 153 -8.80 -12.39 -0.39
N VAL A 154 -7.71 -12.64 -1.09
CA VAL A 154 -6.33 -12.36 -0.68
C VAL A 154 -5.70 -11.49 -1.75
N VAL A 155 -5.10 -10.35 -1.41
CA VAL A 155 -4.38 -9.53 -2.40
C VAL A 155 -2.91 -9.52 -2.06
N VAL A 156 -2.09 -10.06 -2.97
CA VAL A 156 -0.64 -10.19 -2.79
C VAL A 156 0.07 -10.28 -4.12
N ASN A 157 1.12 -9.46 -4.29
CA ASN A 157 1.98 -9.50 -5.46
C ASN A 157 3.14 -10.48 -5.24
N GLU A 158 3.47 -11.26 -6.27
CA GLU A 158 4.60 -12.20 -6.30
C GLU A 158 4.60 -13.20 -5.11
N PRO A 159 3.48 -13.87 -4.80
CA PRO A 159 3.37 -14.68 -3.59
C PRO A 159 4.38 -15.83 -3.56
N VAL A 160 4.72 -16.43 -4.69
CA VAL A 160 5.70 -17.51 -4.77
C VAL A 160 7.11 -17.00 -4.42
N ARG A 161 7.53 -15.89 -5.02
CA ARG A 161 8.86 -15.30 -4.75
C ARG A 161 9.00 -14.78 -3.32
N ARG A 162 7.98 -14.09 -2.82
CA ARG A 162 7.98 -13.47 -1.49
C ARG A 162 7.67 -14.45 -0.36
N GLY A 163 7.08 -15.59 -0.67
CA GLY A 163 6.91 -16.74 0.23
C GLY A 163 6.34 -16.37 1.61
N ARG A 164 7.13 -16.62 2.66
CA ARG A 164 6.71 -16.41 4.04
C ARG A 164 6.40 -14.93 4.38
N THR A 165 7.07 -13.98 3.73
CA THR A 165 6.82 -12.54 3.96
C THR A 165 5.35 -12.20 3.70
N THR A 166 4.79 -12.72 2.63
CA THR A 166 3.39 -12.50 2.23
C THR A 166 2.41 -13.53 2.82
N GLY A 167 2.90 -14.48 3.63
CA GLY A 167 2.07 -15.52 4.23
C GLY A 167 1.63 -16.61 3.28
N THR A 168 2.32 -16.78 2.14
CA THR A 168 1.99 -17.81 1.13
C THR A 168 1.93 -19.20 1.71
N ASP A 169 2.83 -19.55 2.62
CA ASP A 169 2.87 -20.82 3.34
C ASP A 169 1.67 -21.05 4.29
N LEU A 170 0.89 -20.04 4.58
CA LEU A 170 -0.33 -20.14 5.41
C LEU A 170 -1.58 -20.41 4.57
N LEU A 171 -1.56 -20.16 3.27
CA LEU A 171 -2.72 -20.33 2.39
C LEU A 171 -3.34 -21.74 2.47
N PRO A 172 -2.57 -22.85 2.54
CA PRO A 172 -3.17 -24.18 2.72
C PRO A 172 -3.96 -24.34 4.00
N ARG A 173 -3.58 -23.62 5.06
CA ARG A 173 -4.31 -23.65 6.34
C ARG A 173 -5.67 -22.95 6.22
N PHE A 174 -5.68 -21.75 5.61
CA PHE A 174 -6.91 -20.99 5.41
C PHE A 174 -7.81 -21.60 4.34
N ALA A 175 -7.24 -22.23 3.32
CA ALA A 175 -8.00 -22.95 2.28
C ALA A 175 -8.86 -24.10 2.83
N ARG A 176 -8.56 -24.61 4.03
CA ARG A 176 -9.44 -25.57 4.73
C ARG A 176 -10.70 -24.92 5.29
N ALA A 177 -10.64 -23.62 5.60
CA ALA A 177 -11.77 -22.86 6.13
C ALA A 177 -12.70 -22.36 5.02
N ALA A 178 -12.14 -21.79 3.94
CA ALA A 178 -12.88 -21.33 2.76
C ALA A 178 -12.02 -21.43 1.49
N PRO A 179 -12.62 -21.50 0.28
CA PRO A 179 -11.88 -21.29 -0.95
C PRO A 179 -11.23 -19.91 -0.97
N LEU A 180 -10.02 -19.82 -1.55
CA LEU A 180 -9.24 -18.59 -1.65
C LEU A 180 -9.24 -18.10 -3.09
N ASP A 181 -9.57 -16.83 -3.30
CA ASP A 181 -9.33 -16.12 -4.53
C ASP A 181 -8.16 -15.14 -4.31
N VAL A 182 -7.02 -15.43 -4.90
CA VAL A 182 -5.78 -14.68 -4.74
C VAL A 182 -5.61 -13.73 -5.92
N PHE A 183 -5.60 -12.44 -5.63
CA PHE A 183 -5.44 -11.35 -6.59
C PHE A 183 -4.03 -10.75 -6.48
N GLY A 184 -3.45 -10.40 -7.62
CA GLY A 184 -2.16 -9.70 -7.65
C GLY A 184 -1.31 -10.11 -8.84
N MET A 185 -0.17 -9.44 -8.96
CA MET A 185 0.77 -9.71 -10.06
C MET A 185 1.56 -11.00 -9.79
N ARG A 186 1.83 -11.76 -10.86
CA ARG A 186 2.64 -12.98 -10.84
C ARG A 186 2.12 -14.01 -9.83
N THR A 187 0.82 -14.26 -9.89
CA THR A 187 0.14 -15.27 -9.06
C THR A 187 -0.01 -16.62 -9.77
N GLU A 188 0.41 -16.75 -11.03
CA GLU A 188 0.35 -17.98 -11.80
C GLU A 188 1.13 -19.09 -11.08
N GLY A 189 0.61 -20.33 -11.16
CA GLY A 189 1.22 -21.50 -10.52
C GLY A 189 1.14 -21.52 -8.99
N LEU A 190 0.50 -20.53 -8.35
CA LEU A 190 0.43 -20.46 -6.88
C LEU A 190 -0.25 -21.67 -6.27
N ALA A 191 -1.38 -22.13 -6.82
CA ALA A 191 -2.11 -23.28 -6.29
C ALA A 191 -1.24 -24.53 -6.27
N GLU A 192 -0.52 -24.82 -7.35
CA GLU A 192 0.45 -25.92 -7.44
C GLU A 192 1.59 -25.75 -6.44
N HIS A 193 2.17 -24.55 -6.36
CA HIS A 193 3.26 -24.23 -5.44
C HIS A 193 2.90 -24.51 -3.97
N VAL A 194 1.67 -24.23 -3.56
CA VAL A 194 1.20 -24.45 -2.19
C VAL A 194 0.48 -25.80 -1.99
N GLY A 195 0.45 -26.64 -3.00
CA GLY A 195 -0.16 -27.98 -2.94
C GLY A 195 -1.68 -27.96 -2.78
N LEU A 196 -2.35 -26.98 -3.37
CA LEU A 196 -3.80 -26.86 -3.33
C LEU A 196 -4.42 -27.14 -4.71
N PRO A 197 -5.61 -27.79 -4.76
CA PRO A 197 -6.33 -27.94 -6.00
C PRO A 197 -6.95 -26.59 -6.44
N PRO A 198 -7.17 -26.38 -7.76
CA PRO A 198 -7.65 -25.11 -8.31
C PRO A 198 -8.98 -24.62 -7.74
N GLU A 199 -9.85 -25.52 -7.31
CA GLU A 199 -11.13 -25.15 -6.66
C GLU A 199 -10.96 -24.58 -5.25
N ARG A 200 -9.79 -24.77 -4.63
CA ARG A 200 -9.46 -24.25 -3.29
C ARG A 200 -8.56 -23.02 -3.31
N CYS A 201 -7.86 -22.78 -4.42
CA CYS A 201 -7.00 -21.60 -4.58
C CYS A 201 -7.00 -21.17 -6.05
N ARG A 202 -7.63 -20.04 -6.34
CA ARG A 202 -7.68 -19.45 -7.68
C ARG A 202 -6.85 -18.18 -7.72
N SER A 203 -6.12 -17.99 -8.81
CA SER A 203 -5.28 -16.83 -9.05
C SER A 203 -5.92 -15.88 -10.07
N HIS A 204 -5.83 -14.57 -9.80
CA HIS A 204 -6.39 -13.52 -10.65
C HIS A 204 -5.40 -12.35 -10.77
N GLU A 205 -5.13 -11.91 -12.00
CA GLU A 205 -4.38 -10.69 -12.27
C GLU A 205 -5.31 -9.67 -12.94
N LEU A 206 -5.68 -8.60 -12.22
CA LEU A 206 -6.68 -7.64 -12.62
C LEU A 206 -6.15 -6.22 -12.47
N VAL A 207 -6.64 -5.29 -13.31
CA VAL A 207 -6.47 -3.85 -13.08
C VAL A 207 -7.26 -3.41 -11.85
N GLN A 208 -6.84 -2.33 -11.19
CA GLN A 208 -7.39 -1.94 -9.88
C GLN A 208 -8.92 -1.81 -9.86
N ARG A 209 -9.52 -1.23 -10.89
CA ARG A 209 -10.98 -1.07 -10.97
C ARG A 209 -11.71 -2.40 -10.91
N ASP A 210 -11.25 -3.38 -11.68
CA ASP A 210 -11.86 -4.72 -11.74
C ASP A 210 -11.51 -5.51 -10.48
N LEU A 211 -10.31 -5.31 -9.92
CA LEU A 211 -9.91 -5.87 -8.64
C LEU A 211 -10.88 -5.51 -7.52
N HIS A 212 -11.22 -4.23 -7.36
CA HIS A 212 -12.15 -3.78 -6.34
C HIS A 212 -13.55 -4.39 -6.52
N PHE A 213 -14.03 -4.48 -7.76
CA PHE A 213 -15.30 -5.10 -8.06
C PHE A 213 -15.29 -6.60 -7.69
N GLU A 214 -14.26 -7.32 -8.13
CA GLU A 214 -14.16 -8.75 -7.85
C GLU A 214 -13.91 -9.05 -6.37
N MET A 215 -13.03 -8.29 -5.69
CA MET A 215 -12.83 -8.45 -4.24
C MET A 215 -14.14 -8.34 -3.47
N ALA A 216 -14.94 -7.32 -3.77
CA ALA A 216 -16.19 -7.02 -3.07
C ALA A 216 -17.25 -8.13 -3.18
N ARG A 217 -17.14 -9.02 -4.15
CA ARG A 217 -18.00 -10.21 -4.28
C ARG A 217 -17.67 -11.31 -3.27
N ARG A 218 -16.42 -11.35 -2.75
CA ARG A 218 -15.97 -12.35 -1.77
C ARG A 218 -16.49 -12.01 -0.38
N ARG A 219 -16.73 -13.05 0.41
CA ARG A 219 -17.34 -12.92 1.72
C ARG A 219 -16.50 -12.11 2.71
N LEU A 220 -15.19 -12.23 2.62
CA LEU A 220 -14.24 -11.56 3.52
C LEU A 220 -12.91 -11.26 2.79
N TYR A 221 -12.13 -10.39 3.40
CA TYR A 221 -10.73 -10.16 3.03
C TYR A 221 -9.79 -10.82 4.04
N LEU A 222 -8.86 -11.63 3.56
CA LEU A 222 -7.82 -12.30 4.35
C LEU A 222 -6.46 -11.64 4.10
N HIS A 223 -5.82 -11.16 5.17
CA HIS A 223 -4.49 -10.53 5.13
C HIS A 223 -3.45 -11.38 5.88
N PRO A 224 -2.80 -12.36 5.24
CA PRO A 224 -1.87 -13.27 5.88
C PRO A 224 -0.43 -12.74 5.91
N VAL A 225 -0.22 -11.47 5.59
CA VAL A 225 1.11 -10.86 5.44
C VAL A 225 1.82 -10.75 6.77
N ARG A 226 3.06 -11.28 6.84
CA ARG A 226 3.87 -11.23 8.07
C ARG A 226 4.71 -9.98 8.18
N TRP A 227 5.21 -9.47 7.07
CA TRP A 227 6.14 -8.35 7.10
C TRP A 227 5.91 -7.40 5.92
N THR A 228 5.40 -6.24 6.25
CA THR A 228 5.22 -5.08 5.39
C THR A 228 4.96 -3.89 6.32
N SER A 229 4.93 -2.65 5.85
CA SER A 229 4.49 -1.56 6.71
C SER A 229 3.00 -1.67 7.02
N LEU A 230 2.16 -1.44 6.01
CA LEU A 230 0.73 -1.69 6.03
C LEU A 230 0.25 -1.95 4.60
N GLY A 231 -0.45 -3.05 4.38
CA GLY A 231 -0.98 -3.37 3.05
C GLY A 231 -2.09 -2.41 2.62
N LEU A 232 -1.87 -1.66 1.54
CA LEU A 232 -2.91 -0.77 0.99
C LEU A 232 -4.18 -1.54 0.61
N SER A 233 -4.05 -2.75 0.10
CA SER A 233 -5.19 -3.63 -0.21
C SER A 233 -6.04 -4.00 1.01
N LEU A 234 -5.46 -4.03 2.23
CA LEU A 234 -6.22 -4.15 3.48
C LEU A 234 -7.13 -2.93 3.69
N LEU A 235 -6.57 -1.75 3.51
CA LEU A 235 -7.32 -0.49 3.63
C LEU A 235 -8.39 -0.36 2.54
N GLU A 236 -8.07 -0.74 1.31
CA GLU A 236 -9.02 -0.79 0.20
C GLU A 236 -10.18 -1.77 0.48
N ALA A 237 -9.89 -2.96 1.03
CA ALA A 237 -10.92 -3.91 1.45
C ALA A 237 -11.84 -3.35 2.54
N MET A 238 -11.27 -2.66 3.54
CA MET A 238 -12.06 -1.97 4.56
C MET A 238 -12.94 -0.87 3.94
N HIS A 239 -12.43 -0.06 3.01
CA HIS A 239 -13.23 0.95 2.29
C HIS A 239 -14.36 0.34 1.45
N LEU A 240 -14.15 -0.83 0.87
CA LEU A 240 -15.20 -1.58 0.17
C LEU A 240 -16.32 -2.07 1.11
N GLY A 241 -16.09 -2.11 2.42
CA GLY A 241 -17.01 -2.64 3.43
C GLY A 241 -16.86 -4.15 3.63
N MET A 242 -15.68 -4.71 3.38
CA MET A 242 -15.38 -6.13 3.61
C MET A 242 -14.99 -6.37 5.07
N PRO A 243 -15.50 -7.44 5.72
CA PRO A 243 -14.94 -7.87 6.99
C PRO A 243 -13.51 -8.40 6.78
N VAL A 244 -12.64 -8.12 7.74
CA VAL A 244 -11.21 -8.42 7.64
C VAL A 244 -10.81 -9.52 8.59
N VAL A 245 -9.96 -10.45 8.11
CA VAL A 245 -9.21 -11.42 8.92
C VAL A 245 -7.73 -11.21 8.65
N ALA A 246 -6.93 -10.85 9.67
CA ALA A 246 -5.54 -10.46 9.45
C ALA A 246 -4.60 -10.98 10.55
N LEU A 247 -3.33 -11.21 10.17
CA LEU A 247 -2.27 -11.42 11.15
C LEU A 247 -2.03 -10.15 11.95
N ALA A 248 -1.84 -10.29 13.27
CA ALA A 248 -1.47 -9.20 14.17
C ALA A 248 0.02 -8.86 14.01
N THR A 249 0.38 -8.28 12.87
CA THR A 249 1.76 -7.94 12.52
C THR A 249 1.85 -6.48 12.10
N THR A 250 3.00 -5.87 12.35
CA THR A 250 3.32 -4.49 11.94
C THR A 250 2.22 -3.49 12.37
N GLU A 251 1.72 -2.64 11.48
CA GLU A 251 0.69 -1.64 11.76
C GLU A 251 -0.76 -2.20 11.76
N VAL A 252 -0.97 -3.48 11.43
CA VAL A 252 -2.33 -4.05 11.28
C VAL A 252 -3.16 -3.91 12.57
N THR A 253 -2.54 -4.06 13.74
CA THR A 253 -3.23 -3.94 15.04
C THR A 253 -3.78 -2.55 15.31
N GLU A 254 -3.14 -1.52 14.75
CA GLU A 254 -3.58 -0.13 14.82
C GLU A 254 -4.60 0.20 13.73
N ALA A 255 -4.45 -0.44 12.55
CA ALA A 255 -5.29 -0.17 11.39
C ALA A 255 -6.69 -0.78 11.47
N VAL A 256 -6.80 -1.95 12.11
CA VAL A 256 -8.07 -2.70 12.24
C VAL A 256 -8.53 -2.67 13.69
N PRO A 257 -9.39 -1.72 14.09
CA PRO A 257 -9.86 -1.62 15.46
C PRO A 257 -10.81 -2.78 15.81
N PRO A 258 -11.05 -3.03 17.11
CA PRO A 258 -12.02 -4.01 17.56
C PRO A 258 -13.40 -3.81 16.89
N GLY A 259 -13.98 -4.90 16.41
CA GLY A 259 -15.27 -4.87 15.70
C GLY A 259 -15.19 -4.65 14.18
N ALA A 260 -14.03 -4.19 13.66
CA ALA A 260 -13.80 -4.00 12.22
C ALA A 260 -13.22 -5.25 11.53
N GLY A 261 -12.89 -6.29 12.30
CA GLY A 261 -12.31 -7.53 11.81
C GLY A 261 -11.79 -8.40 12.95
N VAL A 262 -11.13 -9.49 12.58
CA VAL A 262 -10.44 -10.39 13.51
C VAL A 262 -8.94 -10.33 13.24
N VAL A 263 -8.20 -9.84 14.23
CA VAL A 263 -6.73 -9.68 14.16
C VAL A 263 -6.09 -10.54 15.23
N SER A 264 -5.20 -11.46 14.85
CA SER A 264 -4.55 -12.38 15.79
C SER A 264 -3.24 -12.94 15.23
N ASN A 265 -2.33 -13.38 16.12
CA ASN A 265 -1.18 -14.21 15.75
C ASN A 265 -1.49 -15.73 15.84
N ARG A 266 -2.69 -16.08 16.29
CA ARG A 266 -3.15 -17.46 16.39
C ARG A 266 -3.90 -17.84 15.11
N ILE A 267 -3.28 -18.71 14.32
CA ILE A 267 -3.83 -19.13 12.99
C ILE A 267 -5.15 -19.92 13.15
N ASP A 268 -5.33 -20.67 14.24
CA ASP A 268 -6.57 -21.35 14.55
C ASP A 268 -7.72 -20.36 14.74
N VAL A 269 -7.52 -19.28 15.50
CA VAL A 269 -8.50 -18.19 15.70
C VAL A 269 -8.87 -17.52 14.37
N LEU A 270 -7.87 -17.23 13.53
CA LEU A 270 -8.13 -16.63 12.21
C LEU A 270 -8.88 -17.59 11.27
N ALA A 271 -8.55 -18.89 11.31
CA ALA A 271 -9.26 -19.88 10.50
C ALA A 271 -10.71 -20.09 10.97
N ASP A 272 -10.97 -19.99 12.29
CA ASP A 272 -12.33 -19.98 12.82
C ASP A 272 -13.09 -18.75 12.36
N ALA A 273 -12.50 -17.56 12.45
CA ALA A 273 -13.11 -16.33 11.95
C ALA A 273 -13.46 -16.38 10.45
N VAL A 274 -12.61 -17.00 9.62
CA VAL A 274 -12.92 -17.24 8.20
C VAL A 274 -14.17 -18.09 8.06
N ARG A 275 -14.30 -19.19 8.85
CA ARG A 275 -15.49 -20.06 8.85
C ARG A 275 -16.75 -19.32 9.28
N ASP A 276 -16.64 -18.52 10.35
CA ASP A 276 -17.76 -17.76 10.91
C ASP A 276 -18.30 -16.73 9.91
N PHE A 277 -17.42 -15.95 9.25
CA PHE A 277 -17.85 -14.99 8.23
C PHE A 277 -18.45 -15.68 7.00
N VAL A 278 -17.96 -16.85 6.62
CA VAL A 278 -18.53 -17.63 5.51
C VAL A 278 -19.91 -18.17 5.88
N ALA A 279 -20.07 -18.66 7.10
CA ALA A 279 -21.32 -19.27 7.59
C ALA A 279 -22.42 -18.23 7.87
N ASP A 280 -22.04 -17.03 8.36
CA ASP A 280 -22.99 -15.96 8.74
C ASP A 280 -22.76 -14.68 7.92
N PRO A 281 -23.49 -14.51 6.79
CA PRO A 281 -23.40 -13.29 5.96
C PRO A 281 -23.85 -12.00 6.67
N LEU A 282 -24.76 -12.10 7.66
CA LEU A 282 -25.24 -10.93 8.40
C LEU A 282 -24.17 -10.43 9.37
N TYR A 283 -23.52 -11.34 10.07
CA TYR A 283 -22.37 -11.01 10.91
C TYR A 283 -21.23 -10.42 10.08
N ALA A 284 -20.89 -11.05 8.94
CA ALA A 284 -19.91 -10.53 8.00
C ALA A 284 -20.22 -9.08 7.55
N ARG A 285 -21.48 -8.78 7.25
CA ARG A 285 -21.95 -7.44 6.89
C ARG A 285 -21.73 -6.44 8.01
N THR A 286 -22.16 -6.76 9.22
CA THR A 286 -22.01 -5.87 10.38
C THR A 286 -20.55 -5.50 10.63
N VAL A 287 -19.65 -6.49 10.57
CA VAL A 287 -18.21 -6.26 10.75
C VAL A 287 -17.62 -5.45 9.58
N GLY A 288 -18.06 -5.72 8.36
CA GLY A 288 -17.62 -4.98 7.17
C GLY A 288 -18.05 -3.50 7.19
N GLU A 289 -19.26 -3.21 7.67
CA GLU A 289 -19.73 -1.83 7.86
C GLU A 289 -18.89 -1.08 8.90
N ALA A 290 -18.53 -1.75 10.00
CA ALA A 290 -17.63 -1.19 11.01
C ALA A 290 -16.21 -0.99 10.45
N ALA A 291 -15.71 -1.91 9.62
CA ALA A 291 -14.42 -1.77 8.93
C ALA A 291 -14.41 -0.54 8.03
N ARG A 292 -15.48 -0.33 7.24
CA ARG A 292 -15.60 0.85 6.37
C ARG A 292 -15.65 2.14 7.18
N ALA A 293 -16.43 2.20 8.24
CA ALA A 293 -16.50 3.39 9.10
C ALA A 293 -15.13 3.75 9.69
N ALA A 294 -14.38 2.76 10.18
CA ALA A 294 -13.04 2.95 10.70
C ALA A 294 -12.05 3.43 9.62
N ALA A 295 -12.09 2.84 8.42
CA ALA A 295 -11.22 3.21 7.32
C ALA A 295 -11.48 4.64 6.83
N LEU A 296 -12.74 5.04 6.66
CA LEU A 296 -13.10 6.39 6.26
C LEU A 296 -12.66 7.44 7.29
N ALA A 297 -12.77 7.12 8.58
CA ALA A 297 -12.39 8.04 9.65
C ALA A 297 -10.87 8.28 9.72
N ARG A 298 -10.05 7.24 9.52
CA ARG A 298 -8.59 7.32 9.68
C ARG A 298 -7.83 7.45 8.36
N TYR A 299 -8.24 6.75 7.32
CA TYR A 299 -7.54 6.64 6.05
C TYR A 299 -8.25 7.33 4.88
N GLY A 300 -9.15 8.27 5.18
CA GLY A 300 -9.82 9.09 4.18
C GLY A 300 -8.86 9.99 3.41
N LEU A 301 -9.12 10.16 2.10
CA LEU A 301 -8.27 10.91 1.18
C LEU A 301 -8.06 12.37 1.62
N THR A 302 -9.12 13.05 2.07
CA THR A 302 -9.03 14.47 2.47
C THR A 302 -8.02 14.68 3.60
N ARG A 303 -8.10 13.90 4.70
CA ARG A 303 -7.13 13.96 5.80
C ARG A 303 -5.70 13.76 5.29
N PHE A 304 -5.48 12.75 4.45
CA PHE A 304 -4.17 12.43 3.86
C PHE A 304 -3.60 13.61 3.05
N LEU A 305 -4.41 14.22 2.20
CA LEU A 305 -3.99 15.37 1.39
C LEU A 305 -3.71 16.61 2.25
N ASP A 306 -4.51 16.86 3.29
CA ASP A 306 -4.31 17.97 4.22
C ASP A 306 -3.01 17.82 5.03
N ASP A 307 -2.68 16.60 5.46
CA ASP A 307 -1.43 16.31 6.16
C ASP A 307 -0.22 16.53 5.25
N TRP A 308 -0.28 16.05 4.00
CA TRP A 308 0.76 16.32 3.02
C TRP A 308 0.88 17.80 2.69
N GLU A 309 -0.22 18.49 2.48
CA GLU A 309 -0.20 19.93 2.17
C GLU A 309 0.47 20.75 3.28
N ARG A 310 0.26 20.37 4.54
CA ARG A 310 0.91 21.00 5.69
C ARG A 310 2.42 20.80 5.65
N LEU A 311 2.88 19.57 5.48
CA LEU A 311 4.31 19.26 5.41
C LEU A 311 4.98 19.93 4.21
N LEU A 312 4.37 19.86 3.02
CA LEU A 312 4.93 20.46 1.80
C LEU A 312 5.13 21.96 1.95
N LYS A 313 4.19 22.67 2.61
CA LYS A 313 4.32 24.09 2.93
C LYS A 313 5.43 24.40 3.96
N GLU A 314 5.65 23.51 4.92
CA GLU A 314 6.72 23.67 5.91
C GLU A 314 8.09 23.52 5.26
N VAL A 315 8.27 22.54 4.39
CA VAL A 315 9.55 22.25 3.71
C VAL A 315 9.91 23.29 2.65
N THR A 316 8.94 24.01 2.10
CA THR A 316 9.16 25.03 1.04
C THR A 316 9.25 26.46 1.57
N ARG A 317 9.15 26.70 2.88
CA ARG A 317 9.38 28.00 3.51
C ARG A 317 10.85 28.30 3.69
#